data_32de310a69fa0fc9bb9e37ea77df78d0
#
_entry.id   32de310a69fa0fc9bb9e37ea77df78d0
#
_cell.length_a   1.000
_cell.length_b   1.000
_cell.length_c   1.000
_cell.angle_alpha   90.00
_cell.angle_beta   90.00
_cell.angle_gamma   90.00
#
_symmetry.space_group_name_H-M   'P 1'
#
loop_
_entity.id
_entity.type
_entity.pdbx_description
1 polymer ?
#
loop_
_entity_poly.entity_id
_entity_poly.type
_entity_poly.pdbx_seq_one_letter_code
_entity_poly.pdbx_strand_id
1 'polypeptide(L)'
;LFSGVVIAFFRYVRVGDTVIINDQYGLIEELGVTHTILKRWDWQRVIIPNTKLLQNEIQNLTLTDQFIWANVEFYVSPDSDLSQVEAIATDIASKAEHFSGAEPPTFWVMDMEKDAIKCWITVWTNSPAEAWGARHEIRTGLIKAFAQANIKLHSFNLEQPNPTRSSPKA
;
A
#
# COMPACT_ATOMS: atom_id res chain seq x y z
N LEU A 1 7.22 -24.57 -31.38
CA LEU A 1 6.60 -23.26 -31.05
C LEU A 1 6.44 -23.03 -29.53
N PHE A 2 6.31 -24.07 -28.71
CA PHE A 2 6.15 -23.94 -27.26
C PHE A 2 7.44 -23.57 -26.50
N SER A 3 8.58 -24.00 -26.97
CA SER A 3 9.87 -23.79 -26.30
C SER A 3 10.28 -22.30 -26.22
N GLY A 4 9.97 -21.51 -27.23
CA GLY A 4 10.32 -20.10 -27.27
C GLY A 4 9.51 -19.24 -26.28
N VAL A 5 8.25 -19.60 -26.04
CA VAL A 5 7.39 -18.88 -25.08
C VAL A 5 7.84 -19.13 -23.64
N VAL A 6 8.21 -20.36 -23.32
CA VAL A 6 8.72 -20.73 -21.98
C VAL A 6 10.03 -20.00 -21.67
N ILE A 7 10.96 -19.96 -22.63
CA ILE A 7 12.27 -19.27 -22.44
C ILE A 7 12.06 -17.76 -22.26
N ALA A 8 11.14 -17.15 -23.02
CA ALA A 8 10.84 -15.74 -22.88
C ALA A 8 10.25 -15.37 -21.51
N PHE A 9 9.42 -16.27 -20.94
CA PHE A 9 8.82 -16.08 -19.63
C PHE A 9 9.85 -16.10 -18.49
N PHE A 10 10.80 -17.03 -18.49
CA PHE A 10 11.86 -17.13 -17.48
C PHE A 10 12.81 -15.92 -17.45
N ARG A 11 12.71 -15.04 -18.44
CA ARG A 11 13.48 -13.79 -18.45
C ARG A 11 12.91 -12.75 -17.48
N TYR A 12 11.60 -12.78 -17.23
CA TYR A 12 10.88 -11.76 -16.45
C TYR A 12 10.45 -12.23 -15.05
N VAL A 13 10.54 -13.53 -14.78
CA VAL A 13 10.20 -14.11 -13.49
C VAL A 13 11.22 -15.19 -13.16
N ARG A 14 11.75 -15.16 -11.94
CA ARG A 14 12.79 -16.10 -11.45
C ARG A 14 12.37 -16.67 -10.10
N VAL A 15 12.91 -17.84 -9.77
CA VAL A 15 12.80 -18.40 -8.41
C VAL A 15 13.44 -17.41 -7.42
N GLY A 16 12.73 -17.09 -6.36
CA GLY A 16 13.13 -16.11 -5.36
C GLY A 16 12.55 -14.70 -5.61
N ASP A 17 11.92 -14.44 -6.75
CA ASP A 17 11.25 -13.16 -7.00
C ASP A 17 9.99 -13.03 -6.15
N THR A 18 9.77 -11.82 -5.64
CA THR A 18 8.49 -11.43 -5.02
C THR A 18 7.59 -10.84 -6.09
N VAL A 19 6.41 -11.42 -6.22
CA VAL A 19 5.47 -11.06 -7.29
C VAL A 19 4.05 -10.88 -6.77
N ILE A 20 3.24 -10.13 -7.53
CA ILE A 20 1.79 -10.09 -7.38
C ILE A 20 1.17 -10.66 -8.65
N ILE A 21 0.39 -11.73 -8.51
CA ILE A 21 -0.31 -12.43 -9.60
C ILE A 21 -1.78 -12.58 -9.19
N ASN A 22 -2.70 -12.03 -9.95
CA ASN A 22 -4.14 -12.04 -9.64
C ASN A 22 -4.43 -11.59 -8.19
N ASP A 23 -3.87 -10.44 -7.78
CA ASP A 23 -3.98 -9.88 -6.43
C ASP A 23 -3.38 -10.76 -5.30
N GLN A 24 -2.66 -11.81 -5.66
CA GLN A 24 -1.96 -12.68 -4.71
C GLN A 24 -0.49 -12.29 -4.62
N TYR A 25 -0.10 -11.78 -3.47
CA TYR A 25 1.28 -11.48 -3.14
C TYR A 25 2.00 -12.74 -2.68
N GLY A 26 3.18 -13.00 -3.22
CA GLY A 26 3.98 -14.14 -2.80
C GLY A 26 5.38 -14.18 -3.43
N LEU A 27 6.13 -15.21 -3.01
CA LEU A 27 7.47 -15.52 -3.50
C LEU A 27 7.36 -16.67 -4.51
N ILE A 28 8.05 -16.57 -5.63
CA ILE A 28 8.21 -17.70 -6.55
C ILE A 28 9.13 -18.73 -5.90
N GLU A 29 8.57 -19.85 -5.48
CA GLU A 29 9.30 -20.95 -4.85
C GLU A 29 9.83 -21.95 -5.90
N GLU A 30 9.06 -22.18 -6.97
CA GLU A 30 9.43 -23.08 -8.06
C GLU A 30 8.86 -22.60 -9.39
N LEU A 31 9.66 -22.74 -10.45
CA LEU A 31 9.27 -22.52 -11.84
C LEU A 31 9.41 -23.85 -12.58
N GLY A 32 8.33 -24.62 -12.65
CA GLY A 32 8.25 -25.86 -13.41
C GLY A 32 7.93 -25.64 -14.89
N VAL A 33 7.97 -26.72 -15.67
CA VAL A 33 7.65 -26.66 -17.10
C VAL A 33 6.16 -26.39 -17.35
N THR A 34 5.28 -26.93 -16.52
CA THR A 34 3.83 -26.86 -16.67
C THR A 34 3.14 -25.95 -15.66
N HIS A 35 3.76 -25.74 -14.52
CA HIS A 35 3.21 -24.95 -13.41
C HIS A 35 4.31 -24.21 -12.64
N THR A 36 3.90 -23.17 -11.96
CA THR A 36 4.72 -22.35 -11.06
C THR A 36 4.13 -22.44 -9.66
N ILE A 37 4.98 -22.56 -8.64
CA ILE A 37 4.58 -22.56 -7.24
C ILE A 37 4.86 -21.16 -6.64
N LEU A 38 3.79 -20.51 -6.22
CA LEU A 38 3.81 -19.25 -5.50
C LEU A 38 3.62 -19.52 -4.01
N LYS A 39 4.63 -19.21 -3.19
CA LYS A 39 4.54 -19.27 -1.74
C LYS A 39 3.99 -17.93 -1.22
N ARG A 40 2.80 -17.96 -0.63
CA ARG A 40 2.16 -16.79 -0.04
C ARG A 40 2.75 -16.44 1.33
N TRP A 41 2.42 -15.26 1.83
CA TRP A 41 2.82 -14.77 3.15
C TRP A 41 2.31 -15.65 4.32
N ASP A 42 1.17 -16.33 4.14
CA ASP A 42 0.56 -17.26 5.11
C ASP A 42 1.11 -18.71 4.98
N TRP A 43 2.21 -18.89 4.25
CA TRP A 43 2.87 -20.16 3.97
C TRP A 43 2.09 -21.14 3.09
N GLN A 44 0.94 -20.71 2.56
CA GLN A 44 0.23 -21.51 1.56
C GLN A 44 0.98 -21.49 0.22
N ARG A 45 0.92 -22.59 -0.50
CA ARG A 45 1.47 -22.71 -1.86
C ARG A 45 0.30 -22.69 -2.85
N VAL A 46 0.35 -21.75 -3.77
CA VAL A 46 -0.58 -21.70 -4.88
C VAL A 46 0.11 -22.25 -6.11
N ILE A 47 -0.45 -23.30 -6.65
CA ILE A 47 0.05 -23.94 -7.88
C ILE A 47 -0.67 -23.29 -9.06
N ILE A 48 0.07 -22.58 -9.88
CA ILE A 48 -0.47 -21.80 -10.99
C ILE A 48 -0.01 -22.45 -12.30
N PRO A 49 -0.92 -22.94 -13.15
CA PRO A 49 -0.57 -23.41 -14.49
C PRO A 49 0.12 -22.30 -15.29
N ASN A 50 1.23 -22.59 -15.94
CA ASN A 50 1.99 -21.58 -16.69
C ASN A 50 1.17 -20.94 -17.83
N THR A 51 0.19 -21.64 -18.38
CA THR A 51 -0.76 -21.08 -19.34
C THR A 51 -1.57 -19.90 -18.78
N LYS A 52 -1.92 -19.94 -17.48
CA LYS A 52 -2.59 -18.83 -16.82
C LYS A 52 -1.64 -17.66 -16.54
N LEU A 53 -0.38 -17.94 -16.21
CA LEU A 53 0.62 -16.89 -16.00
C LEU A 53 0.88 -16.08 -17.28
N LEU A 54 0.88 -16.74 -18.44
CA LEU A 54 1.08 -16.08 -19.72
C LEU A 54 -0.09 -15.19 -20.16
N GLN A 55 -1.26 -15.37 -19.55
CA GLN A 55 -2.49 -14.63 -19.88
C GLN A 55 -2.78 -13.48 -18.90
N ASN A 56 -2.08 -13.43 -17.78
CA ASN A 56 -2.32 -12.44 -16.74
C ASN A 56 -1.16 -11.46 -16.63
N GLU A 57 -1.46 -10.29 -16.10
CA GLU A 57 -0.45 -9.33 -15.67
C GLU A 57 0.28 -9.86 -14.43
N ILE A 58 1.61 -9.76 -14.45
CA ILE A 58 2.47 -10.13 -13.33
C ILE A 58 3.23 -8.87 -12.92
N GLN A 59 3.05 -8.45 -11.68
CA GLN A 59 3.87 -7.40 -11.08
C GLN A 59 5.05 -8.05 -10.37
N ASN A 60 6.23 -7.93 -10.94
CA ASN A 60 7.46 -8.41 -10.31
C ASN A 60 8.10 -7.27 -9.52
N LEU A 61 8.14 -7.41 -8.19
CA LEU A 61 8.61 -6.39 -7.26
C LEU A 61 10.13 -6.41 -7.08
N THR A 62 10.82 -7.45 -7.56
CA THR A 62 12.25 -7.67 -7.35
C THR A 62 13.01 -7.95 -8.65
N LEU A 63 12.41 -7.68 -9.79
CA LEU A 63 12.97 -8.01 -11.12
C LEU A 63 14.38 -7.43 -11.35
N THR A 64 14.58 -6.17 -10.97
CA THR A 64 15.82 -5.43 -11.21
C THR A 64 16.55 -5.14 -9.90
N ASP A 65 15.81 -4.66 -8.90
CA ASP A 65 16.31 -4.34 -7.58
C ASP A 65 15.27 -4.70 -6.52
N GLN A 66 15.65 -4.62 -5.25
CA GLN A 66 14.77 -4.96 -4.14
C GLN A 66 14.15 -3.72 -3.47
N PHE A 67 14.63 -2.54 -3.80
CA PHE A 67 14.07 -1.30 -3.26
C PHE A 67 12.62 -1.13 -3.68
N ILE A 68 11.77 -0.85 -2.71
CA ILE A 68 10.36 -0.62 -2.96
C ILE A 68 9.86 0.59 -2.19
N TRP A 69 8.99 1.33 -2.83
CA TRP A 69 8.32 2.47 -2.24
C TRP A 69 7.14 2.00 -1.40
N ALA A 70 7.25 2.15 -0.08
CA ALA A 70 6.18 1.85 0.85
C ALA A 70 5.36 3.12 1.08
N ASN A 71 4.18 3.19 0.50
CA ASN A 71 3.23 4.26 0.74
C ASN A 71 2.20 3.86 1.80
N VAL A 72 1.84 4.81 2.65
CA VAL A 72 0.72 4.72 3.57
C VAL A 72 -0.27 5.80 3.22
N GLU A 73 -1.46 5.37 2.82
CA GLU A 73 -2.60 6.24 2.56
C GLU A 73 -3.37 6.46 3.86
N PHE A 74 -3.76 7.71 4.09
CA PHE A 74 -4.58 8.09 5.22
C PHE A 74 -5.40 9.33 4.90
N TYR A 75 -6.40 9.58 5.71
CA TYR A 75 -7.35 10.68 5.52
C TYR A 75 -7.34 11.57 6.75
N VAL A 76 -7.44 12.87 6.55
CA VAL A 76 -7.59 13.85 7.63
C VAL A 76 -8.79 14.75 7.36
N SER A 77 -9.38 15.30 8.41
CA SER A 77 -10.47 16.26 8.28
C SER A 77 -10.02 17.49 7.48
N PRO A 78 -10.89 18.09 6.65
CA PRO A 78 -10.59 19.31 5.92
C PRO A 78 -10.17 20.49 6.81
N ASP A 79 -10.56 20.47 8.09
CA ASP A 79 -10.19 21.50 9.07
C ASP A 79 -8.80 21.32 9.67
N SER A 80 -8.09 20.25 9.27
CA SER A 80 -6.76 19.94 9.84
C SER A 80 -5.70 20.92 9.33
N ASP A 81 -4.77 21.28 10.21
CA ASP A 81 -3.54 21.97 9.82
C ASP A 81 -2.61 20.98 9.08
N LEU A 82 -2.55 21.10 7.77
CA LEU A 82 -1.74 20.23 6.92
C LEU A 82 -0.24 20.32 7.23
N SER A 83 0.25 21.48 7.70
CA SER A 83 1.65 21.62 8.08
C SER A 83 1.96 20.77 9.32
N GLN A 84 1.04 20.73 10.28
CA GLN A 84 1.16 19.86 11.45
C GLN A 84 1.03 18.38 11.08
N VAL A 85 0.10 18.06 10.18
CA VAL A 85 -0.08 16.68 9.66
C VAL A 85 1.20 16.18 8.99
N GLU A 86 1.77 16.98 8.09
CA GLU A 86 3.02 16.68 7.38
C GLU A 86 4.18 16.46 8.35
N ALA A 87 4.35 17.38 9.32
CA ALA A 87 5.42 17.29 10.31
C ALA A 87 5.33 15.99 11.13
N ILE A 88 4.14 15.63 11.60
CA ILE A 88 3.90 14.40 12.36
C ILE A 88 4.15 13.17 11.47
N ALA A 89 3.60 13.16 10.26
CA ALA A 89 3.72 12.02 9.36
C ALA A 89 5.18 11.76 8.95
N THR A 90 5.92 12.83 8.65
CA THR A 90 7.35 12.75 8.28
C THR A 90 8.20 12.29 9.46
N ASP A 91 7.94 12.79 10.67
CA ASP A 91 8.68 12.36 11.88
C ASP A 91 8.46 10.86 12.15
N ILE A 92 7.23 10.38 12.09
CA ILE A 92 6.92 8.96 12.29
C ILE A 92 7.58 8.09 11.21
N ALA A 93 7.46 8.50 9.95
CA ALA A 93 8.01 7.74 8.84
C ALA A 93 9.54 7.65 8.88
N SER A 94 10.21 8.73 9.30
CA SER A 94 11.67 8.76 9.44
C SER A 94 12.21 7.88 10.59
N LYS A 95 11.37 7.54 11.56
CA LYS A 95 11.71 6.69 12.71
C LYS A 95 11.31 5.22 12.52
N ALA A 96 10.65 4.88 11.39
CA ALA A 96 10.25 3.50 11.13
C ALA A 96 11.50 2.60 11.01
N GLU A 97 11.48 1.43 11.65
CA GLU A 97 12.61 0.48 11.68
C GLU A 97 13.07 0.06 10.28
N HIS A 98 12.11 -0.09 9.38
CA HIS A 98 12.37 -0.54 8.00
C HIS A 98 12.58 0.61 6.99
N PHE A 99 12.76 1.82 7.46
CA PHE A 99 13.13 2.94 6.59
C PHE A 99 14.58 2.82 6.15
N SER A 100 14.81 2.74 4.83
CA SER A 100 16.16 2.53 4.28
C SER A 100 17.13 3.71 4.47
N GLY A 101 16.61 4.91 4.70
CA GLY A 101 17.41 6.12 4.77
C GLY A 101 17.95 6.63 3.42
N ALA A 102 17.62 5.99 2.31
CA ALA A 102 18.11 6.36 0.99
C ALA A 102 17.64 7.75 0.56
N GLU A 103 16.36 8.05 0.82
CA GLU A 103 15.75 9.36 0.59
C GLU A 103 14.82 9.70 1.76
N PRO A 104 14.66 10.99 2.10
CA PRO A 104 13.76 11.37 3.18
C PRO A 104 12.30 10.96 2.88
N PRO A 105 11.51 10.69 3.91
CA PRO A 105 10.07 10.44 3.73
C PRO A 105 9.42 11.60 2.98
N THR A 106 8.49 11.29 2.08
CA THR A 106 7.79 12.31 1.29
C THR A 106 6.30 12.29 1.61
N PHE A 107 5.77 13.47 1.93
CA PHE A 107 4.35 13.68 2.16
C PHE A 107 3.68 14.24 0.90
N TRP A 108 2.49 13.71 0.57
CA TRP A 108 1.69 14.12 -0.58
C TRP A 108 0.23 14.32 -0.18
N VAL A 109 -0.36 15.40 -0.65
CA VAL A 109 -1.82 15.56 -0.69
C VAL A 109 -2.28 14.99 -2.03
N MET A 110 -3.04 13.90 -1.98
CA MET A 110 -3.44 13.14 -3.16
C MET A 110 -4.79 13.57 -3.72
N ASP A 111 -5.70 13.97 -2.84
CA ASP A 111 -7.05 14.40 -3.24
C ASP A 111 -7.70 15.24 -2.14
N MET A 112 -8.69 16.05 -2.53
CA MET A 112 -9.52 16.83 -1.62
C MET A 112 -10.98 16.42 -1.82
N GLU A 113 -11.43 15.51 -0.97
CA GLU A 113 -12.81 15.06 -0.95
C GLU A 113 -13.69 16.00 -0.10
N LYS A 114 -15.01 15.86 -0.20
CA LYS A 114 -15.95 16.72 0.52
C LYS A 114 -15.76 16.69 2.05
N ASP A 115 -15.46 15.51 2.59
CA ASP A 115 -15.42 15.26 4.03
C ASP A 115 -14.03 14.86 4.53
N ALA A 116 -13.03 14.78 3.65
CA ALA A 116 -11.68 14.36 3.99
C ALA A 116 -10.63 14.86 2.98
N ILE A 117 -9.42 15.06 3.45
CA ILE A 117 -8.24 15.26 2.60
C ILE A 117 -7.47 13.93 2.59
N LYS A 118 -7.24 13.40 1.39
CA LYS A 118 -6.49 12.18 1.15
C LYS A 118 -5.00 12.49 1.09
N CYS A 119 -4.23 11.85 1.95
CA CYS A 119 -2.80 12.05 2.05
C CYS A 119 -2.03 10.73 1.90
N TRP A 120 -0.82 10.82 1.40
CA TRP A 120 0.17 9.76 1.42
C TRP A 120 1.40 10.22 2.18
N ILE A 121 1.97 9.32 2.97
CA ILE A 121 3.36 9.38 3.45
C ILE A 121 4.11 8.18 2.89
N THR A 122 5.28 8.41 2.36
CA THR A 122 6.02 7.40 1.61
C THR A 122 7.45 7.31 2.09
N VAL A 123 7.97 6.08 2.13
CA VAL A 123 9.36 5.78 2.47
C VAL A 123 9.93 4.73 1.52
N TRP A 124 11.24 4.77 1.30
CA TRP A 124 11.96 3.69 0.64
C TRP A 124 12.34 2.61 1.63
N THR A 125 12.14 1.35 1.25
CA THR A 125 12.52 0.16 2.01
C THR A 125 13.42 -0.74 1.18
N ASN A 126 14.23 -1.59 1.83
CA ASN A 126 15.21 -2.42 1.14
C ASN A 126 14.62 -3.69 0.51
N SER A 127 13.39 -4.02 0.87
CA SER A 127 12.71 -5.20 0.32
C SER A 127 11.19 -5.08 0.40
N PRO A 128 10.44 -5.84 -0.43
CA PRO A 128 8.98 -5.90 -0.32
C PRO A 128 8.48 -6.41 1.04
N ALA A 129 9.21 -7.28 1.71
CA ALA A 129 8.88 -7.78 3.04
C ALA A 129 8.97 -6.67 4.10
N GLU A 130 10.03 -5.87 4.06
CA GLU A 130 10.21 -4.71 4.94
C GLU A 130 9.15 -3.64 4.70
N ALA A 131 8.69 -3.47 3.47
CA ALA A 131 7.61 -2.53 3.15
C ALA A 131 6.30 -2.83 3.88
N TRP A 132 6.01 -4.10 4.18
CA TRP A 132 4.87 -4.48 5.02
C TRP A 132 5.04 -4.02 6.45
N GLY A 133 6.23 -4.24 7.03
CA GLY A 133 6.57 -3.76 8.39
C GLY A 133 6.49 -2.24 8.48
N ALA A 134 7.14 -1.53 7.57
CA ALA A 134 7.13 -0.08 7.51
C ALA A 134 5.70 0.49 7.44
N ARG A 135 4.84 -0.07 6.57
CA ARG A 135 3.43 0.36 6.50
C ARG A 135 2.67 0.13 7.80
N HIS A 136 2.90 -0.98 8.48
CA HIS A 136 2.27 -1.27 9.76
C HIS A 136 2.70 -0.28 10.84
N GLU A 137 4.00 -0.05 10.98
CA GLU A 137 4.57 0.87 11.97
C GLU A 137 4.09 2.30 11.75
N ILE A 138 4.16 2.78 10.51
CA ILE A 138 3.73 4.13 10.14
C ILE A 138 2.23 4.30 10.43
N ARG A 139 1.36 3.37 10.01
CA ARG A 139 -0.08 3.44 10.29
C ARG A 139 -0.37 3.49 11.79
N THR A 140 0.27 2.62 12.55
CA THR A 140 0.09 2.56 14.01
C THR A 140 0.59 3.84 14.68
N GLY A 141 1.73 4.37 14.22
CA GLY A 141 2.29 5.63 14.69
C GLY A 141 1.38 6.82 14.41
N LEU A 142 0.87 6.91 13.17
CA LEU A 142 -0.06 7.98 12.76
C LEU A 142 -1.35 7.98 13.59
N ILE A 143 -1.96 6.81 13.81
CA ILE A 143 -3.18 6.70 14.62
C ILE A 143 -2.95 7.24 16.03
N LYS A 144 -1.83 6.87 16.65
CA LYS A 144 -1.49 7.31 18.00
C LYS A 144 -1.19 8.81 18.07
N ALA A 145 -0.36 9.30 17.14
CA ALA A 145 0.07 10.70 17.14
C ALA A 145 -1.07 11.65 16.78
N PHE A 146 -1.90 11.29 15.82
CA PHE A 146 -3.06 12.11 15.45
C PHE A 146 -4.09 12.17 16.58
N ALA A 147 -4.31 11.07 17.30
CA ALA A 147 -5.16 11.09 18.51
C ALA A 147 -4.61 12.04 19.60
N GLN A 148 -3.29 12.04 19.83
CA GLN A 148 -2.65 12.95 20.79
C GLN A 148 -2.69 14.42 20.36
N ALA A 149 -2.58 14.67 19.05
CA ALA A 149 -2.63 16.01 18.48
C ALA A 149 -4.06 16.51 18.22
N ASN A 150 -5.10 15.74 18.57
CA ASN A 150 -6.51 16.01 18.26
C ASN A 150 -6.79 16.21 16.75
N ILE A 151 -5.99 15.59 15.89
CA ILE A 151 -6.23 15.57 14.44
C ILE A 151 -7.25 14.47 14.14
N LYS A 152 -8.36 14.85 13.53
CA LYS A 152 -9.42 13.92 13.12
C LYS A 152 -9.04 13.25 11.80
N LEU A 153 -9.21 11.93 11.71
CA LEU A 153 -8.96 11.19 10.47
C LEU A 153 -10.01 11.45 9.37
N HIS A 154 -11.21 11.88 9.75
CA HIS A 154 -12.28 12.31 8.84
C HIS A 154 -13.33 13.09 9.62
N SER A 155 -14.17 13.85 8.93
CA SER A 155 -15.32 14.54 9.55
C SER A 155 -16.61 13.83 9.17
N PHE A 156 -17.48 13.58 10.16
CA PHE A 156 -18.88 13.26 9.93
C PHE A 156 -19.72 14.51 10.09
N ASN A 157 -20.24 15.03 9.02
CA ASN A 157 -21.32 16.03 9.09
C ASN A 157 -22.61 15.28 9.41
N LEU A 158 -22.94 15.16 10.69
CA LEU A 158 -24.29 14.86 11.08
C LEU A 158 -25.12 16.11 10.74
N GLU A 159 -25.84 16.11 9.64
CA GLU A 159 -26.88 17.10 9.41
C GLU A 159 -27.87 16.99 10.56
N GLN A 160 -27.80 17.94 11.49
CA GLN A 160 -28.88 18.05 12.50
C GLN A 160 -30.14 18.39 11.73
N PRO A 161 -31.23 17.62 11.89
CA PRO A 161 -32.50 17.98 11.28
C PRO A 161 -32.88 19.38 11.78
N ASN A 162 -33.02 20.31 10.86
CA ASN A 162 -33.35 21.69 11.14
C ASN A 162 -34.72 21.73 11.88
N PRO A 163 -34.79 22.16 13.15
CA PRO A 163 -36.03 22.11 13.92
C PRO A 163 -37.10 23.15 13.48
N THR A 164 -36.85 23.90 12.41
CA THR A 164 -37.73 24.99 11.96
C THR A 164 -38.40 24.73 10.61
N ARG A 165 -39.01 23.56 10.42
CA ARG A 165 -40.15 23.44 9.49
C ARG A 165 -41.40 23.19 10.30
N SER A 166 -41.94 24.25 10.86
CA SER A 166 -43.33 24.30 11.31
C SER A 166 -44.25 24.03 10.12
N SER A 167 -45.06 22.98 10.23
CA SER A 167 -46.08 22.66 9.24
C SER A 167 -46.99 23.86 9.01
N PRO A 168 -47.40 24.15 7.78
CA PRO A 168 -48.47 25.10 7.57
C PRO A 168 -49.74 24.54 8.17
N LYS A 169 -50.37 25.33 9.07
CA LYS A 169 -51.71 25.06 9.56
C LYS A 169 -52.67 25.08 8.38
N ALA A 170 -53.52 24.04 8.30
CA ALA A 170 -54.65 23.96 7.43
C ALA A 170 -55.72 25.00 7.81
#